data_972a21473de6705a8adef84ea11581da
#
_entry.id   972a21473de6705a8adef84ea11581da
#
_cell.length_a   1.000
_cell.length_b   1.000
_cell.length_c   1.000
_cell.angle_alpha   90.00
_cell.angle_beta   90.00
_cell.angle_gamma   90.00
#
_symmetry.space_group_name_H-M   'P 1'
#
loop_
_entity.id
_entity.type
_entity.pdbx_description
1 polymer ?
#
loop_
_entity_poly.entity_id
_entity_poly.type
_entity_poly.pdbx_seq_one_letter_code
_entity_poly.pdbx_strand_id
1 'polypeptide(L)'
;LITSDLIWVGTKVNKEFSNPKRLSFLLGEGVKLHTPHNKLNTKVSNFEDLFSRFNIEVVNDEFFENYKKLFVNLQKKIEKDSIFNKFLKDKNITSDFFSKRLLGQIVFCYFLQKKKWLGVSEEKRFGTGDQNYLRNTFNYYNNKKKNFFNEFLEFFFYEGLNNLNDNNFVKKINIKVPYVGGGLFEYFEGYDWKNETLNIPNSFFSNNNKDGILDIFDLYNFTIDEYEDYDIELAVDPEMLGRVFENLLPENIRKSGGSYYTPRMVVNYMCENSLSQFLYKKFKDFLSQDKIENFIKNRN
;
A
#
# COMPACT_ATOMS: atom_id res chain seq x y z
N LEU A 1 -18.81 -16.71 6.45
CA LEU A 1 -18.08 -17.63 7.31
C LEU A 1 -18.33 -17.29 8.77
N ILE A 2 -18.55 -18.31 9.62
CA ILE A 2 -18.62 -18.16 11.07
C ILE A 2 -17.48 -19.02 11.63
N THR A 3 -16.57 -18.39 12.35
CA THR A 3 -15.53 -19.08 13.10
C THR A 3 -15.96 -19.22 14.55
N SER A 4 -15.42 -20.20 15.27
CA SER A 4 -15.68 -20.37 16.69
C SER A 4 -14.39 -20.54 17.45
N ASP A 5 -14.24 -19.79 18.54
CA ASP A 5 -13.11 -19.88 19.45
C ASP A 5 -13.55 -20.48 20.78
N LEU A 6 -12.63 -21.17 21.44
CA LEU A 6 -12.85 -21.68 22.79
C LEU A 6 -12.28 -20.67 23.78
N ILE A 7 -13.16 -20.06 24.56
CA ILE A 7 -12.78 -19.04 25.54
C ILE A 7 -12.94 -19.60 26.94
N TRP A 8 -11.93 -19.38 27.76
CA TRP A 8 -11.98 -19.72 29.18
C TRP A 8 -12.73 -18.62 29.94
N VAL A 9 -13.85 -19.01 30.59
CA VAL A 9 -14.59 -18.13 31.49
C VAL A 9 -14.57 -18.78 32.87
N GLY A 10 -13.68 -18.37 33.75
CA GLY A 10 -13.42 -19.03 35.03
C GLY A 10 -12.86 -20.44 34.84
N THR A 11 -13.58 -21.45 35.31
CA THR A 11 -13.22 -22.89 35.17
C THR A 11 -13.91 -23.58 34.00
N LYS A 12 -14.71 -22.88 33.21
CA LYS A 12 -15.49 -23.43 32.10
C LYS A 12 -14.94 -22.92 30.76
N VAL A 13 -14.91 -23.79 29.75
CA VAL A 13 -14.62 -23.44 28.37
C VAL A 13 -15.93 -23.21 27.64
N ASN A 14 -16.16 -21.99 27.19
CA ASN A 14 -17.28 -21.62 26.36
C ASN A 14 -16.85 -21.53 24.89
N LYS A 15 -17.76 -21.91 24.01
CA LYS A 15 -17.58 -21.73 22.58
C LYS A 15 -18.26 -20.45 22.14
N GLU A 16 -17.46 -19.47 21.73
CA GLU A 16 -18.00 -18.23 21.16
C GLU A 16 -17.92 -18.29 19.63
N PHE A 17 -18.94 -17.80 18.96
CA PHE A 17 -19.00 -17.73 17.51
C PHE A 17 -18.74 -16.29 17.06
N SER A 18 -17.91 -16.11 16.05
CA SER A 18 -17.75 -14.81 15.40
C SER A 18 -19.03 -14.42 14.65
N ASN A 19 -19.18 -13.12 14.39
CA ASN A 19 -20.16 -12.67 13.41
C ASN A 19 -19.86 -13.30 12.03
N PRO A 20 -20.90 -13.55 11.20
CA PRO A 20 -20.71 -14.10 9.88
C PRO A 20 -19.86 -13.13 9.01
N LYS A 21 -18.80 -13.65 8.39
CA LYS A 21 -17.93 -12.90 7.48
C LYS A 21 -18.07 -13.43 6.07
N ARG A 22 -18.12 -12.53 5.10
CA ARG A 22 -18.04 -12.84 3.67
C ARG A 22 -16.65 -12.48 3.17
N LEU A 23 -15.97 -13.42 2.56
CA LEU A 23 -14.70 -13.21 1.85
C LEU A 23 -15.01 -13.21 0.37
N SER A 24 -14.56 -12.20 -0.35
CA SER A 24 -14.90 -12.03 -1.77
C SER A 24 -13.71 -11.65 -2.63
N PHE A 25 -13.71 -12.15 -3.86
CA PHE A 25 -12.93 -11.58 -4.95
C PHE A 25 -13.83 -10.71 -5.81
N LEU A 26 -13.39 -9.51 -6.12
CA LEU A 26 -14.06 -8.70 -7.13
C LEU A 26 -13.71 -9.22 -8.52
N LEU A 27 -14.74 -9.34 -9.39
CA LEU A 27 -14.61 -9.75 -10.78
C LEU A 27 -15.38 -8.77 -11.64
N GLY A 28 -14.87 -8.48 -12.84
CA GLY A 28 -15.56 -7.63 -13.79
C GLY A 28 -14.64 -6.67 -14.52
N GLU A 29 -15.24 -5.74 -15.26
CA GLU A 29 -14.49 -4.73 -16.01
C GLU A 29 -13.73 -3.81 -15.07
N GLY A 30 -12.45 -3.54 -15.38
CA GLY A 30 -11.57 -2.68 -14.59
C GLY A 30 -10.95 -3.33 -13.35
N VAL A 31 -11.31 -4.58 -13.02
CA VAL A 31 -10.75 -5.31 -11.89
C VAL A 31 -9.61 -6.23 -12.32
N LYS A 32 -8.56 -6.33 -11.52
CA LYS A 32 -7.41 -7.20 -11.81
C LYS A 32 -7.75 -8.65 -11.47
N LEU A 33 -7.56 -9.55 -12.45
CA LEU A 33 -7.96 -10.96 -12.34
C LEU A 33 -6.83 -11.90 -11.92
N HIS A 34 -5.62 -11.40 -11.70
CA HIS A 34 -4.46 -12.23 -11.38
C HIS A 34 -4.69 -13.07 -10.10
N THR A 35 -5.06 -12.43 -9.02
CA THR A 35 -5.29 -13.12 -7.74
C THR A 35 -6.43 -14.15 -7.81
N PRO A 36 -7.65 -13.79 -8.23
CA PRO A 36 -8.73 -14.78 -8.34
C PRO A 36 -8.40 -15.91 -9.32
N HIS A 37 -7.74 -15.60 -10.45
CA HIS A 37 -7.32 -16.63 -11.39
C HIS A 37 -6.34 -17.61 -10.74
N ASN A 38 -5.30 -17.16 -10.08
CA ASN A 38 -4.31 -18.02 -9.43
C ASN A 38 -4.92 -18.86 -8.29
N LYS A 39 -5.85 -18.30 -7.54
CA LYS A 39 -6.48 -18.99 -6.41
C LYS A 39 -7.58 -19.97 -6.82
N LEU A 40 -8.30 -19.71 -7.91
CA LEU A 40 -9.48 -20.48 -8.31
C LEU A 40 -9.25 -21.34 -9.57
N ASN A 41 -8.10 -21.28 -10.21
CA ASN A 41 -7.78 -22.00 -11.44
C ASN A 41 -7.57 -23.53 -11.25
N THR A 42 -7.46 -24.00 -10.03
CA THR A 42 -7.24 -25.40 -9.72
C THR A 42 -8.46 -26.04 -9.06
N LYS A 43 -8.64 -27.36 -9.25
CA LYS A 43 -9.74 -28.10 -8.63
C LYS A 43 -9.70 -27.93 -7.10
N VAL A 44 -10.85 -27.63 -6.52
CA VAL A 44 -11.04 -27.56 -5.06
C VAL A 44 -11.16 -28.99 -4.54
N SER A 45 -10.36 -29.33 -3.52
CA SER A 45 -10.32 -30.68 -2.94
C SER A 45 -11.37 -30.87 -1.84
N ASN A 46 -11.53 -29.89 -0.98
CA ASN A 46 -12.48 -29.89 0.14
C ASN A 46 -12.79 -28.44 0.59
N PHE A 47 -13.59 -28.29 1.64
CA PHE A 47 -13.97 -26.97 2.14
C PHE A 47 -12.79 -26.20 2.76
N GLU A 48 -11.88 -26.88 3.44
CA GLU A 48 -10.69 -26.23 4.03
C GLU A 48 -9.76 -25.71 2.96
N ASP A 49 -9.55 -26.48 1.86
CA ASP A 49 -8.80 -25.99 0.69
C ASP A 49 -9.48 -24.75 0.08
N LEU A 50 -10.79 -24.82 -0.15
CA LEU A 50 -11.53 -23.64 -0.64
C LEU A 50 -11.37 -22.43 0.29
N PHE A 51 -11.51 -22.64 1.57
CA PHE A 51 -11.40 -21.59 2.58
C PHE A 51 -9.99 -20.97 2.62
N SER A 52 -8.95 -21.77 2.56
CA SER A 52 -7.57 -21.29 2.55
C SER A 52 -7.25 -20.40 1.35
N ARG A 53 -7.96 -20.58 0.22
CA ARG A 53 -7.80 -19.76 -0.99
C ARG A 53 -8.36 -18.34 -0.83
N PHE A 54 -9.27 -18.15 0.13
CA PHE A 54 -9.86 -16.87 0.49
C PHE A 54 -9.19 -16.25 1.73
N ASN A 55 -7.89 -16.47 1.92
CA ASN A 55 -7.14 -15.83 3.00
C ASN A 55 -6.39 -14.59 2.48
N ILE A 56 -6.66 -13.43 3.09
CA ILE A 56 -6.06 -12.15 2.73
C ILE A 56 -4.55 -12.13 3.00
N GLU A 57 -4.09 -12.81 4.06
CA GLU A 57 -2.65 -12.91 4.38
C GLU A 57 -1.87 -13.54 3.23
N VAL A 58 -2.44 -14.55 2.58
CA VAL A 58 -1.82 -15.22 1.43
C VAL A 58 -1.67 -14.27 0.23
N VAL A 59 -2.64 -13.37 0.01
CA VAL A 59 -2.55 -12.35 -1.05
C VAL A 59 -1.45 -11.34 -0.73
N ASN A 60 -1.39 -10.89 0.51
CA ASN A 60 -0.36 -9.97 0.99
C ASN A 60 1.04 -10.59 0.92
N ASP A 61 1.19 -11.84 1.30
CA ASP A 61 2.47 -12.55 1.23
C ASP A 61 2.93 -12.75 -0.22
N GLU A 62 2.03 -13.12 -1.13
CA GLU A 62 2.33 -13.25 -2.57
C GLU A 62 2.78 -11.90 -3.16
N PHE A 63 2.06 -10.82 -2.85
CA PHE A 63 2.45 -9.48 -3.26
C PHE A 63 3.83 -9.11 -2.72
N PHE A 64 4.07 -9.36 -1.44
CA PHE A 64 5.34 -9.01 -0.80
C PHE A 64 6.53 -9.80 -1.35
N GLU A 65 6.36 -11.08 -1.67
CA GLU A 65 7.39 -11.87 -2.34
C GLU A 65 7.68 -11.35 -3.77
N ASN A 66 6.65 -10.94 -4.52
CA ASN A 66 6.85 -10.33 -5.83
C ASN A 66 7.47 -8.92 -5.70
N TYR A 67 7.12 -8.17 -4.68
CA TYR A 67 7.78 -6.90 -4.34
C TYR A 67 9.28 -7.09 -4.07
N LYS A 68 9.68 -8.10 -3.30
CA LYS A 68 11.10 -8.41 -3.05
C LYS A 68 11.84 -8.78 -4.33
N LYS A 69 11.25 -9.62 -5.16
CA LYS A 69 11.82 -9.98 -6.47
C LYS A 69 12.00 -8.77 -7.36
N LEU A 70 10.99 -7.91 -7.42
CA LEU A 70 11.03 -6.65 -8.16
C LEU A 70 12.14 -5.73 -7.65
N PHE A 71 12.30 -5.62 -6.34
CA PHE A 71 13.38 -4.84 -5.72
C PHE A 71 14.77 -5.33 -6.17
N VAL A 72 15.03 -6.64 -6.07
CA VAL A 72 16.31 -7.22 -6.51
C VAL A 72 16.53 -7.01 -8.02
N ASN A 73 15.50 -7.17 -8.83
CA ASN A 73 15.59 -6.95 -10.27
C ASN A 73 15.87 -5.48 -10.61
N LEU A 74 15.24 -4.55 -9.90
CA LEU A 74 15.46 -3.11 -10.08
C LEU A 74 16.89 -2.73 -9.74
N GLN A 75 17.45 -3.22 -8.63
CA GLN A 75 18.85 -3.01 -8.28
C GLN A 75 19.79 -3.50 -9.39
N LYS A 76 19.57 -4.73 -9.89
CA LYS A 76 20.38 -5.27 -10.99
C LYS A 76 20.28 -4.46 -12.27
N LYS A 77 19.09 -3.93 -12.59
CA LYS A 77 18.90 -3.04 -13.74
C LYS A 77 19.66 -1.73 -13.56
N ILE A 78 19.61 -1.13 -12.37
CA ILE A 78 20.36 0.09 -12.03
C ILE A 78 21.87 -0.14 -12.15
N GLU A 79 22.38 -1.22 -11.59
CA GLU A 79 23.82 -1.54 -11.61
C GLU A 79 24.35 -1.80 -13.03
N LYS A 80 23.52 -2.33 -13.93
CA LYS A 80 23.84 -2.55 -15.33
C LYS A 80 23.76 -1.30 -16.20
N ASP A 81 22.96 -0.32 -15.83
CA ASP A 81 22.87 0.96 -16.52
C ASP A 81 24.02 1.86 -16.07
N SER A 82 25.07 1.94 -16.90
CA SER A 82 26.30 2.65 -16.56
C SER A 82 26.08 4.15 -16.32
N ILE A 83 25.16 4.78 -17.04
CA ILE A 83 24.88 6.21 -16.95
C ILE A 83 24.12 6.50 -15.65
N PHE A 84 23.06 5.76 -15.43
CA PHE A 84 22.23 5.95 -14.25
C PHE A 84 22.95 5.56 -12.95
N ASN A 85 23.69 4.44 -12.96
CA ASN A 85 24.50 4.02 -11.82
C ASN A 85 25.60 5.03 -11.46
N LYS A 86 26.26 5.61 -12.49
CA LYS A 86 27.25 6.67 -12.28
C LYS A 86 26.59 7.90 -11.63
N PHE A 87 25.45 8.34 -12.16
CA PHE A 87 24.72 9.48 -11.59
C PHE A 87 24.40 9.26 -10.10
N LEU A 88 23.88 8.10 -9.73
CA LEU A 88 23.57 7.78 -8.32
C LEU A 88 24.84 7.82 -7.45
N LYS A 89 25.96 7.26 -7.93
CA LYS A 89 27.23 7.29 -7.20
C LYS A 89 27.78 8.69 -7.01
N ASP A 90 27.69 9.54 -8.02
CA ASP A 90 28.13 10.95 -7.96
C ASP A 90 27.32 11.75 -6.93
N LYS A 91 26.10 11.31 -6.61
CA LYS A 91 25.22 11.88 -5.58
C LYS A 91 25.27 11.15 -4.23
N ASN A 92 26.15 10.16 -4.06
CA ASN A 92 26.21 9.30 -2.88
C ASN A 92 24.90 8.53 -2.57
N ILE A 93 24.11 8.25 -3.62
CA ILE A 93 22.86 7.48 -3.50
C ILE A 93 23.16 6.02 -3.86
N THR A 94 22.86 5.09 -2.95
CA THR A 94 23.02 3.67 -3.24
C THR A 94 21.85 3.14 -4.07
N SER A 95 22.09 2.12 -4.91
CA SER A 95 21.04 1.44 -5.68
C SER A 95 19.98 0.82 -4.76
N ASP A 96 20.38 0.35 -3.58
CA ASP A 96 19.51 -0.17 -2.53
C ASP A 96 18.53 0.90 -2.03
N PHE A 97 19.05 2.03 -1.58
CA PHE A 97 18.24 3.12 -1.04
C PHE A 97 17.30 3.70 -2.10
N PHE A 98 17.82 3.92 -3.32
CA PHE A 98 17.03 4.41 -4.43
C PHE A 98 15.87 3.46 -4.78
N SER A 99 16.17 2.17 -4.94
CA SER A 99 15.16 1.17 -5.30
C SER A 99 14.06 1.04 -4.24
N LYS A 100 14.44 0.96 -2.97
CA LYS A 100 13.49 0.91 -1.85
C LYS A 100 12.55 2.11 -1.85
N ARG A 101 13.14 3.32 -1.97
CA ARG A 101 12.38 4.56 -1.95
C ARG A 101 11.42 4.67 -3.13
N LEU A 102 11.89 4.41 -4.36
CA LEU A 102 11.05 4.45 -5.55
C LEU A 102 9.88 3.46 -5.46
N LEU A 103 10.16 2.21 -5.06
CA LEU A 103 9.10 1.21 -4.91
C LEU A 103 8.11 1.57 -3.82
N GLY A 104 8.59 2.09 -2.68
CA GLY A 104 7.73 2.59 -1.60
C GLY A 104 6.85 3.76 -2.04
N GLN A 105 7.40 4.71 -2.80
CA GLN A 105 6.64 5.81 -3.39
C GLN A 105 5.54 5.32 -4.33
N ILE A 106 5.87 4.41 -5.24
CA ILE A 106 4.89 3.90 -6.21
C ILE A 106 3.80 3.07 -5.54
N VAL A 107 4.13 2.16 -4.60
CA VAL A 107 3.10 1.37 -3.91
C VAL A 107 2.14 2.26 -3.11
N PHE A 108 2.65 3.31 -2.47
CA PHE A 108 1.80 4.29 -1.79
C PHE A 108 0.84 4.97 -2.77
N CYS A 109 1.31 5.31 -3.97
CA CYS A 109 0.47 5.90 -5.01
C CYS A 109 -0.62 4.94 -5.50
N TYR A 110 -0.40 3.61 -5.46
CA TYR A 110 -1.46 2.64 -5.77
C TYR A 110 -2.61 2.70 -4.77
N PHE A 111 -2.35 2.95 -3.48
CA PHE A 111 -3.40 3.20 -2.50
C PHE A 111 -4.10 4.54 -2.73
N LEU A 112 -3.37 5.59 -3.09
CA LEU A 112 -3.97 6.88 -3.43
C LEU A 112 -4.89 6.79 -4.66
N GLN A 113 -4.47 6.07 -5.72
CA GLN A 113 -5.33 5.90 -6.89
C GLN A 113 -6.55 5.02 -6.60
N LYS A 114 -6.44 4.01 -5.72
CA LYS A 114 -7.61 3.24 -5.26
C LYS A 114 -8.63 4.13 -4.57
N LYS A 115 -8.18 5.13 -3.78
CA LYS A 115 -9.04 6.20 -3.21
C LYS A 115 -9.60 7.15 -4.24
N LYS A 116 -9.24 7.03 -5.53
CA LYS A 116 -9.59 7.98 -6.59
C LYS A 116 -9.11 9.40 -6.28
N TRP A 117 -7.94 9.49 -5.64
CA TRP A 117 -7.31 10.77 -5.31
C TRP A 117 -6.31 11.23 -6.36
N LEU A 118 -5.98 10.38 -7.34
CA LEU A 118 -5.08 10.68 -8.45
C LEU A 118 -5.86 10.93 -9.74
N GLY A 119 -5.33 11.83 -10.61
CA GLY A 119 -6.00 12.21 -11.85
C GLY A 119 -7.21 13.12 -11.66
N VAL A 120 -7.26 13.84 -10.54
CA VAL A 120 -8.36 14.78 -10.23
C VAL A 120 -8.07 16.12 -10.87
N SER A 121 -9.00 16.64 -11.69
CA SER A 121 -8.89 17.98 -12.28
C SER A 121 -9.10 19.07 -11.22
N GLU A 122 -8.63 20.29 -11.53
CA GLU A 122 -8.63 21.43 -10.59
C GLU A 122 -10.00 21.71 -9.96
N GLU A 123 -11.07 21.60 -10.74
CA GLU A 123 -12.44 21.90 -10.32
C GLU A 123 -13.14 20.79 -9.55
N LYS A 124 -12.57 19.55 -9.59
CA LYS A 124 -13.18 18.38 -8.97
C LYS A 124 -12.66 18.14 -7.55
N ARG A 125 -13.42 17.37 -6.79
CA ARG A 125 -13.04 16.93 -5.43
C ARG A 125 -12.24 15.63 -5.48
N PHE A 126 -11.36 15.42 -4.51
CA PHE A 126 -10.76 14.10 -4.28
C PHE A 126 -11.85 13.02 -4.13
N GLY A 127 -11.57 11.82 -4.62
CA GLY A 127 -12.54 10.73 -4.72
C GLY A 127 -13.19 10.60 -6.11
N THR A 128 -12.88 11.50 -7.06
CA THR A 128 -13.41 11.46 -8.45
C THR A 128 -12.35 11.10 -9.49
N GLY A 129 -11.14 10.74 -9.05
CA GLY A 129 -10.02 10.43 -9.93
C GLY A 129 -10.10 9.04 -10.57
N ASP A 130 -9.00 8.65 -11.20
CA ASP A 130 -8.87 7.40 -11.96
C ASP A 130 -8.13 6.35 -11.12
N GLN A 131 -8.70 5.16 -11.00
CA GLN A 131 -8.09 4.03 -10.28
C GLN A 131 -6.96 3.33 -11.07
N ASN A 132 -6.77 3.65 -12.35
CA ASN A 132 -5.67 3.18 -13.18
C ASN A 132 -4.73 4.34 -13.60
N TYR A 133 -4.73 5.43 -12.83
CA TYR A 133 -4.10 6.69 -13.19
C TYR A 133 -2.61 6.55 -13.53
N LEU A 134 -1.83 5.84 -12.72
CA LEU A 134 -0.40 5.66 -12.96
C LEU A 134 -0.11 4.96 -14.28
N ARG A 135 -0.84 3.89 -14.58
CA ARG A 135 -0.69 3.15 -15.85
C ARG A 135 -1.09 4.00 -17.05
N ASN A 136 -2.24 4.69 -16.95
CA ASN A 136 -2.74 5.54 -18.04
C ASN A 136 -1.77 6.69 -18.31
N THR A 137 -1.22 7.30 -17.27
CA THR A 137 -0.24 8.38 -17.37
C THR A 137 1.10 7.86 -17.93
N PHE A 138 1.59 6.71 -17.47
CA PHE A 138 2.78 6.08 -18.04
C PHE A 138 2.61 5.85 -19.55
N ASN A 139 1.50 5.25 -19.97
CA ASN A 139 1.22 4.99 -21.38
C ASN A 139 1.19 6.29 -22.20
N TYR A 140 0.59 7.34 -21.66
CA TYR A 140 0.56 8.65 -22.32
C TYR A 140 1.96 9.21 -22.59
N TYR A 141 2.84 9.23 -21.56
CA TYR A 141 4.21 9.75 -21.72
C TYR A 141 5.06 8.82 -22.58
N ASN A 142 4.98 7.53 -22.39
CA ASN A 142 5.73 6.54 -23.15
C ASN A 142 5.38 6.54 -24.64
N ASN A 143 4.10 6.67 -25.00
CA ASN A 143 3.65 6.78 -26.39
C ASN A 143 4.17 8.07 -27.06
N LYS A 144 4.37 9.13 -26.29
CA LYS A 144 4.99 10.38 -26.75
C LYS A 144 6.53 10.35 -26.73
N LYS A 145 7.14 9.21 -26.42
CA LYS A 145 8.61 9.04 -26.26
C LYS A 145 9.21 10.00 -25.23
N LYS A 146 8.43 10.34 -24.19
CA LYS A 146 8.86 11.18 -23.09
C LYS A 146 9.25 10.33 -21.89
N ASN A 147 10.19 10.83 -21.09
CA ASN A 147 10.58 10.17 -19.85
C ASN A 147 9.49 10.33 -18.80
N PHE A 148 8.96 9.21 -18.30
CA PHE A 148 7.85 9.21 -17.34
C PHE A 148 8.25 9.78 -15.98
N PHE A 149 9.49 9.53 -15.55
CA PHE A 149 9.97 10.05 -14.27
C PHE A 149 10.12 11.57 -14.32
N ASN A 150 10.92 12.08 -15.25
CA ASN A 150 11.24 13.51 -15.32
C ASN A 150 10.06 14.39 -15.72
N GLU A 151 9.21 13.90 -16.65
CA GLU A 151 8.10 14.71 -17.15
C GLU A 151 6.86 14.65 -16.26
N PHE A 152 6.77 13.63 -15.39
CA PHE A 152 5.60 13.44 -14.55
C PHE A 152 5.94 13.15 -13.09
N LEU A 153 6.67 12.05 -12.76
CA LEU A 153 6.81 11.60 -11.38
C LEU A 153 7.56 12.57 -10.48
N GLU A 154 8.56 13.29 -11.00
CA GLU A 154 9.29 14.30 -10.22
C GLU A 154 8.36 15.43 -9.76
N PHE A 155 7.57 15.98 -10.67
CA PHE A 155 6.60 17.02 -10.32
C PHE A 155 5.50 16.46 -9.39
N PHE A 156 5.05 15.25 -9.66
CA PHE A 156 4.03 14.60 -8.87
C PHE A 156 4.51 14.33 -7.43
N PHE A 157 5.74 13.85 -7.25
CA PHE A 157 6.32 13.57 -5.93
C PHE A 157 6.76 14.84 -5.22
N TYR A 158 7.60 15.64 -5.88
CA TYR A 158 8.34 16.70 -5.22
C TYR A 158 7.56 18.02 -5.14
N GLU A 159 6.82 18.36 -6.19
CA GLU A 159 5.96 19.54 -6.19
C GLU A 159 4.55 19.24 -5.67
N GLY A 160 4.02 18.04 -5.96
CA GLY A 160 2.67 17.64 -5.56
C GLY A 160 2.61 17.09 -4.13
N LEU A 161 3.03 15.83 -3.94
CA LEU A 161 2.86 15.11 -2.67
C LEU A 161 3.67 15.69 -1.51
N ASN A 162 4.80 16.34 -1.81
CA ASN A 162 5.72 16.89 -0.79
C ASN A 162 5.52 18.39 -0.52
N ASN A 163 4.75 19.11 -1.31
CA ASN A 163 4.52 20.54 -1.12
C ASN A 163 3.04 20.89 -0.96
N LEU A 164 2.78 21.90 -0.13
CA LEU A 164 1.48 22.54 -0.05
C LEU A 164 1.32 23.49 -1.24
N ASN A 165 0.43 23.16 -2.14
CA ASN A 165 0.08 23.99 -3.29
C ASN A 165 -1.30 24.62 -3.08
N ASP A 166 -1.51 25.81 -3.67
CA ASP A 166 -2.82 26.45 -3.68
C ASP A 166 -3.84 25.49 -4.31
N ASN A 167 -4.94 25.24 -3.59
CA ASN A 167 -5.97 24.30 -3.99
C ASN A 167 -5.45 22.86 -4.29
N ASN A 168 -4.25 22.48 -3.79
CA ASN A 168 -3.55 21.23 -4.08
C ASN A 168 -3.29 21.00 -5.59
N PHE A 169 -3.22 22.05 -6.41
CA PHE A 169 -3.10 21.94 -7.86
C PHE A 169 -1.66 22.13 -8.34
N VAL A 170 -1.14 21.13 -9.09
CA VAL A 170 0.19 21.18 -9.69
C VAL A 170 0.06 21.52 -11.17
N LYS A 171 0.38 22.77 -11.51
CA LYS A 171 0.19 23.34 -12.86
C LYS A 171 0.94 22.55 -13.94
N LYS A 172 2.17 22.11 -13.67
CA LYS A 172 3.01 21.41 -14.65
C LYS A 172 2.41 20.12 -15.16
N ILE A 173 1.73 19.38 -14.30
CA ILE A 173 1.10 18.10 -14.62
C ILE A 173 -0.44 18.21 -14.70
N ASN A 174 -0.98 19.41 -14.48
CA ASN A 174 -2.39 19.77 -14.64
C ASN A 174 -3.38 18.87 -13.86
N ILE A 175 -3.05 18.57 -12.61
CA ILE A 175 -3.92 17.79 -11.71
C ILE A 175 -3.85 18.29 -10.26
N LYS A 176 -4.87 17.96 -9.49
CA LYS A 176 -4.82 18.02 -8.04
C LYS A 176 -4.01 16.85 -7.48
N VAL A 177 -3.13 17.15 -6.54
CA VAL A 177 -2.31 16.17 -5.82
C VAL A 177 -2.49 16.44 -4.32
N PRO A 178 -2.88 15.42 -3.50
CA PRO A 178 -3.01 15.63 -2.07
C PRO A 178 -1.63 15.87 -1.45
N TYR A 179 -1.54 16.81 -0.52
CA TYR A 179 -0.33 16.95 0.28
C TYR A 179 -0.22 15.78 1.27
N VAL A 180 0.90 15.09 1.24
CA VAL A 180 1.21 13.99 2.15
C VAL A 180 2.29 14.41 3.14
N GLY A 181 3.30 15.14 2.66
CA GLY A 181 4.46 15.52 3.47
C GLY A 181 5.32 14.32 3.90
N GLY A 182 6.24 14.57 4.82
CA GLY A 182 7.12 13.55 5.38
C GLY A 182 8.21 13.05 4.42
N GLY A 183 9.18 12.32 4.95
CA GLY A 183 10.41 11.95 4.23
C GLY A 183 10.25 11.07 2.99
N LEU A 184 9.08 10.42 2.77
CA LEU A 184 8.91 9.49 1.65
C LEU A 184 9.00 10.18 0.29
N PHE A 185 8.41 11.38 0.15
CA PHE A 185 8.34 12.13 -1.10
C PHE A 185 9.32 13.31 -1.17
N GLU A 186 10.23 13.44 -0.23
CA GLU A 186 11.32 14.39 -0.33
C GLU A 186 12.26 14.01 -1.49
N TYR A 187 12.92 14.97 -2.09
CA TYR A 187 13.99 14.67 -3.06
C TYR A 187 15.24 14.12 -2.35
N PHE A 188 16.10 13.48 -3.10
CA PHE A 188 17.33 12.92 -2.55
C PHE A 188 18.29 14.05 -2.18
N GLU A 189 18.99 13.91 -1.06
CA GLU A 189 20.03 14.84 -0.66
C GLU A 189 21.12 14.94 -1.77
N GLY A 190 21.50 16.18 -2.10
CA GLY A 190 22.45 16.45 -3.18
C GLY A 190 21.87 16.35 -4.60
N TYR A 191 20.57 16.09 -4.76
CA TYR A 191 19.89 16.10 -6.06
C TYR A 191 19.04 17.36 -6.22
N ASP A 192 19.47 18.28 -7.08
CA ASP A 192 18.70 19.46 -7.46
C ASP A 192 17.71 19.13 -8.59
N TRP A 193 16.56 18.54 -8.24
CA TRP A 193 15.56 18.07 -9.19
C TRP A 193 15.00 19.16 -10.13
N LYS A 194 15.19 20.45 -9.82
CA LYS A 194 14.75 21.55 -10.68
C LYS A 194 15.74 21.88 -11.79
N ASN A 195 17.03 21.67 -11.56
CA ASN A 195 18.12 22.02 -12.47
C ASN A 195 18.88 20.81 -13.00
N GLU A 196 18.71 19.64 -12.41
CA GLU A 196 19.34 18.39 -12.83
C GLU A 196 18.29 17.42 -13.37
N THR A 197 18.70 16.47 -14.17
CA THR A 197 17.80 15.49 -14.77
C THR A 197 18.21 14.07 -14.38
N LEU A 198 17.35 13.39 -13.65
CA LEU A 198 17.50 11.98 -13.30
C LEU A 198 16.79 11.10 -14.33
N ASN A 199 17.51 10.67 -15.36
CA ASN A 199 16.94 9.88 -16.45
C ASN A 199 16.73 8.41 -16.03
N ILE A 200 15.62 8.11 -15.35
CA ILE A 200 15.22 6.73 -15.09
C ILE A 200 14.58 6.16 -16.36
N PRO A 201 15.14 5.07 -16.94
CA PRO A 201 14.57 4.49 -18.16
C PRO A 201 13.10 4.07 -17.97
N ASN A 202 12.24 4.41 -18.94
CA ASN A 202 10.83 3.99 -18.91
C ASN A 202 10.67 2.47 -18.78
N SER A 203 11.65 1.69 -19.25
CA SER A 203 11.65 0.22 -19.13
C SER A 203 11.72 -0.29 -17.69
N PHE A 204 12.08 0.55 -16.71
CA PHE A 204 12.03 0.19 -15.28
C PHE A 204 10.58 0.18 -14.78
N PHE A 205 9.74 1.04 -15.36
CA PHE A 205 8.32 1.10 -15.00
C PHE A 205 7.47 0.06 -15.73
N SER A 206 7.68 -0.11 -17.05
CA SER A 206 7.02 -1.14 -17.83
C SER A 206 7.84 -1.50 -19.07
N ASN A 207 7.83 -2.77 -19.44
CA ASN A 207 8.58 -3.30 -20.59
C ASN A 207 7.93 -4.52 -21.21
N ASN A 208 8.49 -5.01 -22.32
CA ASN A 208 7.95 -6.16 -23.05
C ASN A 208 7.97 -7.48 -22.24
N ASN A 209 8.91 -7.61 -21.29
CA ASN A 209 9.02 -8.79 -20.43
C ASN A 209 7.99 -8.80 -19.31
N LYS A 210 7.23 -7.71 -19.14
CA LYS A 210 6.25 -7.55 -18.06
C LYS A 210 6.85 -7.67 -16.66
N ASP A 211 8.09 -7.22 -16.49
CA ASP A 211 8.83 -7.26 -15.22
C ASP A 211 9.17 -5.85 -14.67
N GLY A 212 8.50 -4.83 -15.19
CA GLY A 212 8.59 -3.46 -14.68
C GLY A 212 7.74 -3.24 -13.42
N ILE A 213 7.99 -2.11 -12.75
CA ILE A 213 7.30 -1.76 -11.48
C ILE A 213 5.78 -1.77 -11.64
N LEU A 214 5.27 -1.06 -12.65
CA LEU A 214 3.84 -1.00 -12.91
C LEU A 214 3.30 -2.36 -13.41
N ASP A 215 4.12 -3.12 -14.15
CA ASP A 215 3.69 -4.44 -14.65
C ASP A 215 3.39 -5.41 -13.52
N ILE A 216 4.19 -5.38 -12.45
CA ILE A 216 4.00 -6.23 -11.27
C ILE A 216 2.85 -5.70 -10.40
N PHE A 217 2.80 -4.37 -10.13
CA PHE A 217 1.77 -3.83 -9.25
C PHE A 217 0.36 -3.90 -9.88
N ASP A 218 0.27 -3.79 -11.20
CA ASP A 218 -1.01 -3.93 -11.92
C ASP A 218 -1.59 -5.36 -11.92
N LEU A 219 -0.86 -6.36 -11.45
CA LEU A 219 -1.41 -7.69 -11.26
C LEU A 219 -2.41 -7.75 -10.11
N TYR A 220 -2.28 -6.85 -9.13
CA TYR A 220 -3.01 -6.90 -7.88
C TYR A 220 -4.11 -5.84 -7.79
N ASN A 221 -5.21 -6.21 -7.16
CA ASN A 221 -6.16 -5.24 -6.61
C ASN A 221 -5.62 -4.70 -5.28
N PHE A 222 -5.86 -3.42 -5.02
CA PHE A 222 -5.56 -2.77 -3.75
C PHE A 222 -6.87 -2.41 -3.08
N THR A 223 -6.95 -2.54 -1.77
CA THR A 223 -8.09 -2.07 -0.99
C THR A 223 -7.68 -0.96 -0.04
N ILE A 224 -8.62 -0.11 0.31
CA ILE A 224 -8.48 0.92 1.34
C ILE A 224 -9.39 0.66 2.53
N ASP A 225 -10.30 -0.29 2.35
CA ASP A 225 -11.26 -0.68 3.37
C ASP A 225 -10.61 -1.76 4.23
N GLU A 226 -10.18 -1.38 5.41
CA GLU A 226 -9.51 -2.30 6.32
C GLU A 226 -10.48 -3.30 6.92
N TYR A 227 -11.75 -2.95 7.08
CA TYR A 227 -12.86 -3.85 7.48
C TYR A 227 -14.22 -3.19 7.24
N GLU A 228 -15.01 -3.77 6.37
CA GLU A 228 -16.42 -3.88 6.67
C GLU A 228 -16.58 -5.16 7.51
N ASP A 229 -17.25 -5.11 8.66
CA ASP A 229 -17.35 -6.23 9.61
C ASP A 229 -17.88 -7.53 8.97
N TYR A 230 -18.47 -7.44 7.79
CA TYR A 230 -19.19 -8.51 7.11
C TYR A 230 -18.64 -8.87 5.72
N ASP A 231 -17.87 -8.00 5.06
CA ASP A 231 -17.41 -8.20 3.67
C ASP A 231 -15.95 -7.79 3.50
N ILE A 232 -15.08 -8.76 3.26
CA ILE A 232 -13.65 -8.55 3.12
C ILE A 232 -13.26 -8.75 1.66
N GLU A 233 -12.82 -7.68 0.99
CA GLU A 233 -12.19 -7.75 -0.33
C GLU A 233 -10.82 -8.41 -0.24
N LEU A 234 -10.59 -9.47 -1.00
CA LEU A 234 -9.29 -10.14 -1.08
C LEU A 234 -8.38 -9.37 -2.06
N ALA A 235 -7.67 -8.41 -1.52
CA ALA A 235 -6.78 -7.49 -2.22
C ALA A 235 -5.59 -7.15 -1.32
N VAL A 236 -4.59 -6.45 -1.87
CA VAL A 236 -3.48 -5.92 -1.08
C VAL A 236 -4.01 -4.81 -0.17
N ASP A 237 -3.87 -4.98 1.13
CA ASP A 237 -4.39 -4.08 2.14
C ASP A 237 -3.36 -3.01 2.61
N PRO A 238 -3.78 -1.95 3.32
CA PRO A 238 -2.89 -0.90 3.80
C PRO A 238 -1.82 -1.38 4.80
N GLU A 239 -2.00 -2.51 5.50
CA GLU A 239 -0.98 -3.08 6.38
C GLU A 239 0.31 -3.40 5.62
N MET A 240 0.18 -3.70 4.32
CA MET A 240 1.32 -3.94 3.44
C MET A 240 2.24 -2.72 3.35
N LEU A 241 1.72 -1.48 3.46
CA LEU A 241 2.57 -0.29 3.53
C LEU A 241 3.52 -0.35 4.73
N GLY A 242 3.04 -0.81 5.88
CA GLY A 242 3.89 -1.02 7.06
C GLY A 242 5.05 -1.98 6.76
N ARG A 243 4.76 -3.13 6.14
CA ARG A 243 5.78 -4.12 5.73
C ARG A 243 6.78 -3.54 4.71
N VAL A 244 6.29 -2.78 3.74
CA VAL A 244 7.14 -2.11 2.74
C VAL A 244 8.03 -1.07 3.40
N PHE A 245 7.47 -0.20 4.25
CA PHE A 245 8.24 0.87 4.92
C PHE A 245 9.24 0.33 5.93
N GLU A 246 8.93 -0.73 6.65
CA GLU A 246 9.90 -1.43 7.49
C GLU A 246 11.13 -1.88 6.70
N ASN A 247 10.92 -2.35 5.46
CA ASN A 247 12.03 -2.75 4.58
C ASN A 247 12.81 -1.57 3.97
N LEU A 248 12.28 -0.33 4.02
CA LEU A 248 13.04 0.87 3.63
C LEU A 248 14.16 1.17 4.65
N LEU A 249 14.01 0.77 5.90
CA LEU A 249 15.02 0.99 6.93
C LEU A 249 16.24 0.08 6.67
N PRO A 250 17.47 0.59 6.81
CA PRO A 250 18.68 -0.22 6.81
C PRO A 250 18.59 -1.35 7.84
N GLU A 251 19.07 -2.53 7.47
CA GLU A 251 18.93 -3.73 8.31
C GLU A 251 19.58 -3.59 9.69
N ASN A 252 20.71 -2.88 9.75
CA ASN A 252 21.39 -2.55 10.99
C ASN A 252 20.55 -1.66 11.91
N ILE A 253 19.85 -0.66 11.35
CA ILE A 253 18.96 0.24 12.13
C ILE A 253 17.73 -0.54 12.59
N ARG A 254 17.14 -1.36 11.71
CA ARG A 254 15.99 -2.19 12.05
C ARG A 254 16.29 -3.18 13.17
N LYS A 255 17.42 -3.88 13.09
CA LYS A 255 17.83 -4.87 14.10
C LYS A 255 18.28 -4.23 15.42
N SER A 256 19.06 -3.17 15.36
CA SER A 256 19.59 -2.51 16.59
C SER A 256 18.56 -1.63 17.30
N GLY A 257 17.68 -0.98 16.55
CA GLY A 257 16.64 -0.10 17.09
C GLY A 257 15.35 -0.81 17.47
N GLY A 258 15.19 -2.11 17.15
CA GLY A 258 13.93 -2.84 17.33
C GLY A 258 12.76 -2.19 16.59
N SER A 259 13.03 -1.48 15.48
CA SER A 259 12.03 -0.75 14.71
C SER A 259 11.23 -1.70 13.83
N TYR A 260 10.16 -2.25 14.41
CA TYR A 260 9.21 -3.10 13.72
C TYR A 260 7.81 -2.49 13.81
N TYR A 261 7.03 -2.62 12.75
CA TYR A 261 5.62 -2.25 12.82
C TYR A 261 4.89 -3.18 13.80
N THR A 262 4.10 -2.59 14.66
CA THR A 262 3.35 -3.34 15.65
C THR A 262 2.28 -4.19 14.95
N PRO A 263 2.25 -5.51 15.18
CA PRO A 263 1.23 -6.38 14.58
C PRO A 263 -0.19 -5.90 14.90
N ARG A 264 -1.09 -6.03 13.92
CA ARG A 264 -2.46 -5.54 14.00
C ARG A 264 -3.21 -6.01 15.24
N MET A 265 -3.08 -7.30 15.62
CA MET A 265 -3.67 -7.82 16.85
C MET A 265 -3.27 -7.02 18.09
N VAL A 266 -1.99 -6.63 18.18
CA VAL A 266 -1.47 -5.84 19.31
C VAL A 266 -2.02 -4.42 19.25
N VAL A 267 -2.06 -3.80 18.07
CA VAL A 267 -2.63 -2.46 17.86
C VAL A 267 -4.11 -2.44 18.27
N ASN A 268 -4.91 -3.40 17.80
CA ASN A 268 -6.32 -3.51 18.16
C ASN A 268 -6.49 -3.63 19.68
N TYR A 269 -5.74 -4.54 20.30
CA TYR A 269 -5.77 -4.70 21.75
C TYR A 269 -5.44 -3.40 22.51
N MET A 270 -4.39 -2.70 22.08
CA MET A 270 -3.98 -1.41 22.68
C MET A 270 -5.06 -0.35 22.50
N CYS A 271 -5.65 -0.24 21.30
CA CYS A 271 -6.71 0.72 21.01
C CYS A 271 -7.97 0.43 21.80
N GLU A 272 -8.42 -0.82 21.85
CA GLU A 272 -9.61 -1.23 22.58
C GLU A 272 -9.46 -0.96 24.08
N ASN A 273 -8.33 -1.33 24.68
CA ASN A 273 -8.10 -1.07 26.10
C ASN A 273 -8.00 0.43 26.40
N SER A 274 -7.29 1.18 25.57
CA SER A 274 -7.13 2.63 25.75
C SER A 274 -8.48 3.34 25.65
N LEU A 275 -9.29 2.98 24.64
CA LEU A 275 -10.62 3.53 24.43
C LEU A 275 -11.57 3.15 25.58
N SER A 276 -11.50 1.88 26.03
CA SER A 276 -12.30 1.38 27.16
C SER A 276 -12.01 2.19 28.42
N GLN A 277 -10.75 2.37 28.76
CA GLN A 277 -10.34 3.17 29.93
C GLN A 277 -10.74 4.64 29.81
N PHE A 278 -10.56 5.24 28.64
CA PHE A 278 -10.96 6.61 28.38
C PHE A 278 -12.47 6.81 28.53
N LEU A 279 -13.28 5.95 27.95
CA LEU A 279 -14.73 6.02 28.03
C LEU A 279 -15.21 5.75 29.46
N TYR A 280 -14.65 4.74 30.14
CA TYR A 280 -14.96 4.48 31.54
C TYR A 280 -14.69 5.69 32.43
N LYS A 281 -13.51 6.31 32.32
CA LYS A 281 -13.18 7.51 33.10
C LYS A 281 -14.17 8.66 32.85
N LYS A 282 -14.72 8.75 31.64
CA LYS A 282 -15.63 9.84 31.24
C LYS A 282 -17.08 9.56 31.59
N PHE A 283 -17.51 8.31 31.60
CA PHE A 283 -18.91 7.90 31.74
C PHE A 283 -19.17 6.98 32.92
N LYS A 284 -18.24 6.81 33.86
CA LYS A 284 -18.35 5.91 35.03
C LYS A 284 -19.61 6.13 35.89
N ASP A 285 -20.13 7.36 35.90
CA ASP A 285 -21.32 7.70 36.67
C ASP A 285 -22.64 7.26 35.96
N PHE A 286 -22.54 6.88 34.67
CA PHE A 286 -23.68 6.49 33.84
C PHE A 286 -23.62 5.05 33.35
N LEU A 287 -22.42 4.51 33.14
CA LEU A 287 -22.17 3.19 32.53
C LEU A 287 -21.17 2.39 33.35
N SER A 288 -21.45 1.09 33.53
CA SER A 288 -20.47 0.17 34.10
C SER A 288 -19.33 -0.13 33.09
N GLN A 289 -18.16 -0.52 33.60
CA GLN A 289 -17.02 -0.90 32.78
C GLN A 289 -17.37 -2.02 31.81
N ASP A 290 -18.09 -3.07 32.26
CA ASP A 290 -18.50 -4.19 31.43
C ASP A 290 -19.37 -3.76 30.22
N LYS A 291 -20.26 -2.77 30.42
CA LYS A 291 -21.07 -2.25 29.32
C LYS A 291 -20.23 -1.52 28.28
N ILE A 292 -19.22 -0.77 28.72
CA ILE A 292 -18.31 -0.05 27.83
C ILE A 292 -17.43 -1.05 27.07
N GLU A 293 -16.87 -2.04 27.74
CA GLU A 293 -16.07 -3.08 27.10
C GLU A 293 -16.87 -3.87 26.08
N ASN A 294 -18.09 -4.27 26.42
CA ASN A 294 -18.99 -4.94 25.50
C ASN A 294 -19.38 -4.06 24.30
N PHE A 295 -19.59 -2.77 24.49
CA PHE A 295 -19.85 -1.83 23.39
C PHE A 295 -18.65 -1.71 22.44
N ILE A 296 -17.43 -1.70 22.97
CA ILE A 296 -16.21 -1.60 22.15
C ILE A 296 -15.95 -2.92 21.40
N LYS A 297 -16.13 -4.07 22.06
CA LYS A 297 -15.90 -5.39 21.46
C LYS A 297 -16.97 -5.79 20.44
N ASN A 298 -18.21 -5.43 20.72
CA ASN A 298 -19.36 -5.76 19.88
C ASN A 298 -19.75 -4.58 18.98
N ARG A 299 -18.80 -3.98 18.26
CA ARG A 299 -19.05 -2.88 17.30
C ARG A 299 -20.24 -3.22 16.37
N ASN A 300 -21.46 -3.01 16.86
CA ASN A 300 -22.73 -3.05 16.15
C ASN A 300 -23.44 -1.72 16.35
#